data_e56521b7a750a6d385832712912f0013
#
_entry.id   e56521b7a750a6d385832712912f0013
#
_cell.length_a   1.000
_cell.length_b   1.000
_cell.length_c   1.000
_cell.angle_alpha   90.00
_cell.angle_beta   90.00
_cell.angle_gamma   90.00
#
_symmetry.space_group_name_H-M   'P 1'
#
loop_
_entity.id
_entity.type
_entity.pdbx_description
1 polymer ?
#
loop_
_entity_poly.entity_id
_entity_poly.type
_entity_poly.pdbx_seq_one_letter_code
_entity_poly.pdbx_strand_id
1 'polypeptide(L)'
;MIFSDINSLIMVFIYGVFASAISFLTVYFAMPKAIAFLLKKGMVVQDYHKPERPKIPRPAGPILIMGITLTLIVMYFLTFNEKILAILFTAIIAFIIGIIDDKKVMPGWFKPVALLIAALPILLLGAYDTNLNLIFGNAFIPLLYIPLILIAIPVIGNTINSIDVLNGVASGFILITGIPLMISVYIFGSVEVFLASLTLFFGTVAFYKFHKFPSKIFPGDSGTLLLGAMYGAIAITGKSELIAIIALLPAIFNSFLFLSSVKRVVEHREITARPTSLTDDFKLAASTDKKAPITLLRLLLVDGPLSENELVNKIFKLAIFSSILALISIVIQYYFVLGGKI
;
A
#
# COMPACT_ATOMS: atom_id res chain seq x y z
N MET A 1 8.95 9.31 -20.37
CA MET A 1 7.88 9.85 -21.26
C MET A 1 8.39 11.18 -21.80
N ILE A 2 8.69 11.25 -23.10
CA ILE A 2 9.11 12.52 -23.74
C ILE A 2 7.85 13.06 -24.41
N PHE A 3 7.31 14.16 -23.88
CA PHE A 3 6.15 14.83 -24.48
C PHE A 3 6.61 15.56 -25.75
N SER A 4 6.00 15.23 -26.87
CA SER A 4 6.38 15.79 -28.17
C SER A 4 5.85 17.21 -28.39
N ASP A 5 4.87 17.67 -27.58
CA ASP A 5 4.28 18.99 -27.70
C ASP A 5 3.67 19.52 -26.39
N ILE A 6 3.42 20.83 -26.34
CA ILE A 6 2.82 21.53 -25.19
C ILE A 6 1.39 21.04 -24.93
N ASN A 7 0.65 20.64 -25.95
CA ASN A 7 -0.75 20.21 -25.79
C ASN A 7 -0.83 18.89 -25.03
N SER A 8 0.08 17.95 -25.26
CA SER A 8 0.15 16.69 -24.52
C SER A 8 0.46 16.91 -23.03
N LEU A 9 1.36 17.83 -22.71
CA LEU A 9 1.66 18.22 -21.33
C LEU A 9 0.45 18.84 -20.61
N ILE A 10 -0.27 19.74 -21.29
CA ILE A 10 -1.49 20.36 -20.76
C ILE A 10 -2.56 19.28 -20.47
N MET A 11 -2.76 18.32 -21.38
CA MET A 11 -3.71 17.23 -21.20
C MET A 11 -3.36 16.35 -19.99
N VAL A 12 -2.10 15.97 -19.84
CA VAL A 12 -1.63 15.20 -18.66
C VAL A 12 -1.86 15.97 -17.37
N PHE A 13 -1.56 17.26 -17.38
CA PHE A 13 -1.82 18.12 -16.21
C PHE A 13 -3.31 18.17 -15.85
N ILE A 14 -4.18 18.42 -16.84
CA ILE A 14 -5.63 18.47 -16.65
C ILE A 14 -6.14 17.12 -16.09
N TYR A 15 -5.81 16.01 -16.74
CA TYR A 15 -6.23 14.68 -16.28
C TYR A 15 -5.66 14.34 -14.90
N GLY A 16 -4.42 14.75 -14.61
CA GLY A 16 -3.81 14.59 -13.29
C GLY A 16 -4.57 15.35 -12.20
N VAL A 17 -4.97 16.61 -12.48
CA VAL A 17 -5.80 17.40 -11.54
C VAL A 17 -7.16 16.73 -11.34
N PHE A 18 -7.83 16.26 -12.40
CA PHE A 18 -9.10 15.56 -12.30
C PHE A 18 -8.97 14.25 -11.50
N ALA A 19 -7.98 13.41 -11.81
CA ALA A 19 -7.75 12.16 -11.09
C ALA A 19 -7.52 12.41 -9.59
N SER A 20 -6.66 13.38 -9.28
CA SER A 20 -6.36 13.78 -7.90
C SER A 20 -7.60 14.30 -7.17
N ALA A 21 -8.35 15.22 -7.82
CA ALA A 21 -9.53 15.85 -7.23
C ALA A 21 -10.66 14.84 -7.00
N ILE A 22 -11.00 14.01 -7.99
CA ILE A 22 -12.09 13.03 -7.87
C ILE A 22 -11.78 12.05 -6.74
N SER A 23 -10.58 11.46 -6.71
CA SER A 23 -10.20 10.50 -5.68
C SER A 23 -10.20 11.15 -4.29
N PHE A 24 -9.53 12.30 -4.14
CA PHE A 24 -9.46 13.02 -2.87
C PHE A 24 -10.83 13.43 -2.36
N LEU A 25 -11.63 14.13 -3.18
CA LEU A 25 -12.91 14.70 -2.75
C LEU A 25 -13.92 13.60 -2.41
N THR A 26 -13.96 12.52 -3.21
CA THR A 26 -14.84 11.37 -2.94
C THR A 26 -14.54 10.77 -1.58
N VAL A 27 -13.28 10.43 -1.32
CA VAL A 27 -12.88 9.84 -0.02
C VAL A 27 -13.10 10.84 1.12
N TYR A 28 -12.70 12.09 0.95
CA TYR A 28 -12.79 13.12 1.98
C TYR A 28 -14.22 13.41 2.45
N PHE A 29 -15.15 13.57 1.51
CA PHE A 29 -16.54 13.90 1.86
C PHE A 29 -17.39 12.68 2.23
N ALA A 30 -17.06 11.48 1.72
CA ALA A 30 -17.78 10.27 2.08
C ALA A 30 -17.33 9.69 3.44
N MET A 31 -16.08 9.90 3.84
CA MET A 31 -15.52 9.29 5.06
C MET A 31 -16.27 9.67 6.34
N PRO A 32 -16.64 10.95 6.61
CA PRO A 32 -17.39 11.28 7.83
C PRO A 32 -18.76 10.60 7.91
N LYS A 33 -19.45 10.43 6.76
CA LYS A 33 -20.73 9.73 6.69
C LYS A 33 -20.55 8.22 6.96
N ALA A 34 -19.47 7.63 6.45
CA ALA A 34 -19.13 6.23 6.72
C ALA A 34 -18.80 6.00 8.20
N ILE A 35 -18.01 6.89 8.82
CA ILE A 35 -17.71 6.83 10.26
C ILE A 35 -19.01 6.83 11.07
N ALA A 36 -19.93 7.77 10.81
CA ALA A 36 -21.21 7.85 11.50
C ALA A 36 -22.08 6.59 11.29
N PHE A 37 -22.10 6.07 10.06
CA PHE A 37 -22.83 4.83 9.73
C PHE A 37 -22.26 3.61 10.46
N LEU A 38 -20.94 3.43 10.46
CA LEU A 38 -20.28 2.29 11.11
C LEU A 38 -20.46 2.33 12.63
N LEU A 39 -20.36 3.53 13.24
CA LEU A 39 -20.67 3.74 14.66
C LEU A 39 -22.12 3.34 14.99
N LYS A 40 -23.09 3.78 14.19
CA LYS A 40 -24.51 3.42 14.37
C LYS A 40 -24.76 1.92 14.23
N LYS A 41 -24.02 1.24 13.36
CA LYS A 41 -24.11 -0.21 13.17
C LYS A 41 -23.32 -1.03 14.18
N GLY A 42 -22.55 -0.40 15.07
CA GLY A 42 -21.68 -1.09 16.01
C GLY A 42 -20.49 -1.81 15.36
N MET A 43 -20.15 -1.44 14.11
CA MET A 43 -18.97 -1.97 13.38
C MET A 43 -17.72 -1.23 13.85
N VAL A 44 -17.24 -1.60 15.03
CA VAL A 44 -16.14 -0.95 15.75
C VAL A 44 -15.19 -1.96 16.34
N VAL A 45 -13.94 -1.55 16.54
CA VAL A 45 -12.92 -2.30 17.29
C VAL A 45 -12.35 -1.41 18.38
N GLN A 46 -11.84 -2.02 19.46
CA GLN A 46 -11.19 -1.26 20.52
C GLN A 46 -9.75 -0.93 20.13
N ASP A 47 -9.35 0.32 20.37
CA ASP A 47 -7.95 0.74 20.28
C ASP A 47 -7.28 0.46 21.64
N TYR A 48 -6.58 -0.67 21.70
CA TYR A 48 -5.94 -1.15 22.94
C TYR A 48 -4.71 -0.34 23.37
N HIS A 49 -4.16 0.49 22.49
CA HIS A 49 -2.97 1.30 22.76
C HIS A 49 -3.28 2.59 23.53
N LYS A 50 -4.55 2.82 23.89
CA LYS A 50 -5.01 4.01 24.61
C LYS A 50 -5.64 3.68 25.95
N PRO A 51 -5.47 4.54 26.99
CA PRO A 51 -6.04 4.33 28.32
C PRO A 51 -7.55 4.07 28.30
N GLU A 52 -8.27 4.90 27.53
CA GLU A 52 -9.74 4.87 27.46
C GLU A 52 -10.27 3.74 26.55
N ARG A 53 -9.38 3.05 25.80
CA ARG A 53 -9.71 2.01 24.80
C ARG A 53 -10.89 2.40 23.91
N PRO A 54 -10.81 3.54 23.20
CA PRO A 54 -11.93 4.04 22.43
C PRO A 54 -12.35 3.04 21.34
N LYS A 55 -13.65 3.02 21.04
CA LYS A 55 -14.20 2.21 19.96
C LYS A 55 -14.03 2.95 18.64
N ILE A 56 -13.22 2.42 17.76
CA ILE A 56 -12.89 3.00 16.45
C ILE A 56 -13.65 2.25 15.35
N PRO A 57 -14.38 2.96 14.44
CA PRO A 57 -15.04 2.37 13.29
C PRO A 57 -14.09 1.59 12.38
N ARG A 58 -14.55 0.50 11.78
CA ARG A 58 -13.85 -0.35 10.83
C ARG A 58 -14.87 -1.11 9.95
N PRO A 59 -14.62 -1.33 8.61
CA PRO A 59 -13.46 -0.92 7.83
C PRO A 59 -13.69 0.37 7.03
N ALA A 60 -12.60 1.07 6.65
CA ALA A 60 -12.64 2.19 5.71
C ALA A 60 -12.54 1.76 4.23
N GLY A 61 -12.17 0.50 3.97
CA GLY A 61 -12.00 -0.05 2.62
C GLY A 61 -13.12 0.29 1.62
N PRO A 62 -14.40 0.20 2.00
CA PRO A 62 -15.53 0.54 1.10
C PRO A 62 -15.47 1.98 0.57
N ILE A 63 -15.00 2.93 1.35
CA ILE A 63 -14.88 4.33 0.91
C ILE A 63 -13.67 4.55 0.03
N LEU A 64 -12.57 3.88 0.36
CA LEU A 64 -11.35 3.90 -0.46
C LEU A 64 -11.61 3.34 -1.86
N ILE A 65 -12.22 2.15 -1.96
CA ILE A 65 -12.53 1.53 -3.26
C ILE A 65 -13.53 2.36 -4.07
N MET A 66 -14.48 3.03 -3.42
CA MET A 66 -15.43 3.93 -4.10
C MET A 66 -14.71 5.09 -4.78
N GLY A 67 -13.79 5.78 -4.08
CA GLY A 67 -13.01 6.88 -4.66
C GLY A 67 -12.10 6.42 -5.80
N ILE A 68 -11.41 5.29 -5.60
CA ILE A 68 -10.52 4.69 -6.60
C ILE A 68 -11.32 4.27 -7.84
N THR A 69 -12.40 3.52 -7.66
CA THR A 69 -13.23 3.02 -8.77
C THR A 69 -13.81 4.17 -9.59
N LEU A 70 -14.41 5.17 -8.94
CA LEU A 70 -14.97 6.31 -9.64
C LEU A 70 -13.90 7.02 -10.47
N THR A 71 -12.73 7.26 -9.91
CA THR A 71 -11.64 7.94 -10.60
C THR A 71 -11.11 7.12 -11.78
N LEU A 72 -10.80 5.84 -11.55
CA LEU A 72 -10.22 5.00 -12.60
C LEU A 72 -11.20 4.71 -13.74
N ILE A 73 -12.52 4.62 -13.46
CA ILE A 73 -13.56 4.55 -14.52
C ILE A 73 -13.54 5.82 -15.37
N VAL A 74 -13.53 7.01 -14.75
CA VAL A 74 -13.44 8.27 -15.49
C VAL A 74 -12.17 8.32 -16.33
N MET A 75 -11.01 7.96 -15.77
CA MET A 75 -9.74 7.95 -16.49
C MET A 75 -9.75 6.93 -17.63
N TYR A 76 -10.36 5.77 -17.44
CA TYR A 76 -10.51 4.78 -18.52
C TYR A 76 -11.29 5.34 -19.72
N PHE A 77 -12.43 5.97 -19.48
CA PHE A 77 -13.22 6.57 -20.58
C PHE A 77 -12.53 7.76 -21.26
N LEU A 78 -11.56 8.40 -20.61
CA LEU A 78 -10.76 9.47 -21.20
C LEU A 78 -9.56 8.95 -22.03
N THR A 79 -9.05 7.75 -21.69
CA THR A 79 -7.80 7.24 -22.27
C THR A 79 -7.97 5.93 -23.04
N PHE A 80 -9.02 5.16 -22.78
CA PHE A 80 -9.29 3.82 -23.30
C PHE A 80 -8.11 2.85 -23.16
N ASN A 81 -7.34 2.98 -22.07
CA ASN A 81 -6.13 2.20 -21.84
C ASN A 81 -6.40 1.02 -20.90
N GLU A 82 -6.07 -0.21 -21.32
CA GLU A 82 -6.32 -1.45 -20.58
C GLU A 82 -5.52 -1.54 -19.27
N LYS A 83 -4.40 -0.83 -19.16
CA LYS A 83 -3.62 -0.78 -17.90
C LYS A 83 -4.44 -0.20 -16.74
N ILE A 84 -5.31 0.79 -17.02
CA ILE A 84 -6.22 1.34 -16.02
C ILE A 84 -7.22 0.28 -15.55
N LEU A 85 -7.76 -0.52 -16.47
CA LEU A 85 -8.66 -1.62 -16.12
C LEU A 85 -7.96 -2.72 -15.32
N ALA A 86 -6.72 -3.05 -15.68
CA ALA A 86 -5.93 -4.02 -14.94
C ALA A 86 -5.72 -3.59 -13.48
N ILE A 87 -5.31 -2.33 -13.27
CA ILE A 87 -5.14 -1.75 -11.92
C ILE A 87 -6.48 -1.72 -11.18
N LEU A 88 -7.56 -1.30 -11.82
CA LEU A 88 -8.89 -1.22 -11.23
C LEU A 88 -9.38 -2.60 -10.77
N PHE A 89 -9.31 -3.61 -11.63
CA PHE A 89 -9.77 -4.95 -11.27
C PHE A 89 -8.88 -5.61 -10.20
N THR A 90 -7.57 -5.41 -10.24
CA THR A 90 -6.66 -5.82 -9.16
C THR A 90 -7.09 -5.20 -7.82
N ALA A 91 -7.37 -3.90 -7.80
CA ALA A 91 -7.82 -3.18 -6.61
C ALA A 91 -9.19 -3.69 -6.11
N ILE A 92 -10.16 -3.92 -6.99
CA ILE A 92 -11.49 -4.45 -6.64
C ILE A 92 -11.38 -5.87 -6.07
N ILE A 93 -10.61 -6.76 -6.69
CA ILE A 93 -10.45 -8.14 -6.21
C ILE A 93 -9.77 -8.14 -4.83
N ALA A 94 -8.71 -7.36 -4.65
CA ALA A 94 -8.03 -7.23 -3.35
C ALA A 94 -8.98 -6.67 -2.27
N PHE A 95 -9.82 -5.68 -2.60
CA PHE A 95 -10.86 -5.17 -1.72
C PHE A 95 -11.87 -6.26 -1.34
N ILE A 96 -12.36 -7.06 -2.30
CA ILE A 96 -13.32 -8.15 -2.04
C ILE A 96 -12.70 -9.19 -1.10
N ILE A 97 -11.45 -9.58 -1.32
CA ILE A 97 -10.73 -10.51 -0.45
C ILE A 97 -10.65 -9.94 0.97
N GLY A 98 -10.27 -8.67 1.10
CA GLY A 98 -10.17 -8.01 2.40
C GLY A 98 -11.51 -7.84 3.11
N ILE A 99 -12.62 -7.54 2.41
CA ILE A 99 -13.94 -7.40 3.03
C ILE A 99 -14.49 -8.76 3.51
N ILE A 100 -14.12 -9.86 2.85
CA ILE A 100 -14.44 -11.21 3.32
C ILE A 100 -13.73 -11.47 4.65
N ASP A 101 -12.43 -11.14 4.76
CA ASP A 101 -11.65 -11.31 5.98
C ASP A 101 -12.10 -10.34 7.10
N ASP A 102 -12.49 -9.12 6.78
CA ASP A 102 -13.07 -8.16 7.74
C ASP A 102 -14.36 -8.69 8.38
N LYS A 103 -15.18 -9.42 7.62
CA LYS A 103 -16.44 -10.01 8.09
C LYS A 103 -16.24 -11.33 8.83
N LYS A 104 -15.32 -12.16 8.37
CA LYS A 104 -15.03 -13.47 8.93
C LYS A 104 -13.53 -13.70 8.90
N VAL A 105 -12.93 -13.82 10.09
CA VAL A 105 -11.50 -14.12 10.20
C VAL A 105 -11.18 -15.40 9.44
N MET A 106 -10.35 -15.27 8.41
CA MET A 106 -9.94 -16.37 7.56
C MET A 106 -8.61 -16.96 8.05
N PRO A 107 -8.29 -18.23 7.75
CA PRO A 107 -7.00 -18.80 8.11
C PRO A 107 -5.84 -18.06 7.43
N GLY A 108 -4.65 -18.07 8.04
CA GLY A 108 -3.51 -17.27 7.59
C GLY A 108 -3.06 -17.46 6.14
N TRP A 109 -3.25 -18.67 5.58
CA TRP A 109 -2.94 -18.96 4.17
C TRP A 109 -3.91 -18.32 3.17
N PHE A 110 -5.13 -17.94 3.62
CA PHE A 110 -6.19 -17.46 2.73
C PHE A 110 -5.79 -16.20 1.95
N LYS A 111 -5.33 -15.15 2.65
CA LYS A 111 -4.98 -13.87 2.00
C LYS A 111 -3.89 -14.02 0.94
N PRO A 112 -2.73 -14.65 1.22
CA PRO A 112 -1.70 -14.84 0.21
C PRO A 112 -2.18 -15.60 -1.02
N VAL A 113 -2.97 -16.68 -0.83
CA VAL A 113 -3.48 -17.50 -1.93
C VAL A 113 -4.58 -16.77 -2.71
N ALA A 114 -5.53 -16.15 -2.02
CA ALA A 114 -6.61 -15.41 -2.68
C ALA A 114 -6.09 -14.21 -3.49
N LEU A 115 -5.05 -13.51 -3.02
CA LEU A 115 -4.44 -12.40 -3.74
C LEU A 115 -3.74 -12.82 -5.05
N LEU A 116 -3.47 -14.12 -5.29
CA LEU A 116 -3.07 -14.60 -6.62
C LEU A 116 -4.14 -14.26 -7.66
N ILE A 117 -5.43 -14.32 -7.28
CA ILE A 117 -6.54 -13.95 -8.18
C ILE A 117 -6.50 -12.46 -8.49
N ALA A 118 -6.08 -11.62 -7.54
CA ALA A 118 -5.92 -10.19 -7.77
C ALA A 118 -4.79 -9.83 -8.76
N ALA A 119 -3.86 -10.74 -9.01
CA ALA A 119 -2.81 -10.57 -10.02
C ALA A 119 -3.29 -10.89 -11.45
N LEU A 120 -4.37 -11.70 -11.60
CA LEU A 120 -4.84 -12.15 -12.91
C LEU A 120 -5.23 -11.03 -13.88
N PRO A 121 -5.88 -9.92 -13.48
CA PRO A 121 -6.21 -8.84 -14.41
C PRO A 121 -5.01 -8.27 -15.15
N ILE A 122 -3.84 -8.17 -14.49
CA ILE A 122 -2.60 -7.70 -15.12
C ILE A 122 -2.16 -8.67 -16.21
N LEU A 123 -2.26 -9.98 -15.95
CA LEU A 123 -1.87 -11.03 -16.91
C LEU A 123 -2.87 -11.12 -18.07
N LEU A 124 -4.18 -11.14 -17.78
CA LEU A 124 -5.23 -11.34 -18.78
C LEU A 124 -5.36 -10.17 -19.75
N LEU A 125 -5.10 -8.94 -19.28
CA LEU A 125 -5.13 -7.73 -20.10
C LEU A 125 -3.75 -7.41 -20.71
N GLY A 126 -2.73 -8.23 -20.50
CA GLY A 126 -1.38 -7.98 -21.02
C GLY A 126 -0.76 -6.68 -20.51
N ALA A 127 -1.17 -6.20 -19.33
CA ALA A 127 -0.80 -4.89 -18.82
C ALA A 127 0.60 -4.90 -18.16
N TYR A 128 1.57 -5.56 -18.77
CA TYR A 128 2.93 -5.69 -18.25
C TYR A 128 3.97 -5.67 -19.39
N ASP A 129 5.24 -5.51 -19.02
CA ASP A 129 6.37 -5.61 -19.95
C ASP A 129 7.40 -6.58 -19.36
N THR A 130 7.84 -7.55 -20.14
CA THR A 130 8.81 -8.57 -19.69
C THR A 130 10.24 -8.05 -19.56
N ASN A 131 10.49 -6.78 -19.90
CA ASN A 131 11.74 -6.10 -19.64
C ASN A 131 11.70 -5.48 -18.25
N LEU A 132 12.41 -6.10 -17.31
CA LEU A 132 12.55 -5.59 -15.95
C LEU A 132 13.62 -4.49 -15.92
N ASN A 133 13.24 -3.30 -15.50
CA ASN A 133 14.17 -2.19 -15.30
C ASN A 133 14.97 -2.40 -14.02
N LEU A 134 16.26 -2.70 -14.15
CA LEU A 134 17.22 -2.79 -13.04
C LEU A 134 17.98 -1.46 -12.90
N ILE A 135 18.75 -1.29 -11.81
CA ILE A 135 19.49 -0.04 -11.54
C ILE A 135 20.47 0.28 -12.67
N PHE A 136 21.18 -0.72 -13.19
CA PHE A 136 22.25 -0.56 -14.18
C PHE A 136 21.90 -1.07 -15.58
N GLY A 137 20.60 -1.14 -15.93
CA GLY A 137 20.15 -1.61 -17.24
C GLY A 137 18.87 -2.41 -17.17
N ASN A 138 18.53 -3.09 -18.26
CA ASN A 138 17.30 -3.89 -18.38
C ASN A 138 17.63 -5.38 -18.44
N ALA A 139 16.76 -6.19 -17.83
CA ALA A 139 16.79 -7.64 -17.94
C ALA A 139 15.53 -8.13 -18.65
N PHE A 140 15.69 -8.84 -19.77
CA PHE A 140 14.58 -9.48 -20.46
C PHE A 140 14.33 -10.87 -19.85
N ILE A 141 13.20 -11.03 -19.12
CA ILE A 141 12.87 -12.24 -18.34
C ILE A 141 11.45 -12.76 -18.63
N PRO A 142 11.06 -13.01 -19.89
CA PRO A 142 9.67 -13.29 -20.28
C PRO A 142 9.07 -14.47 -19.50
N LEU A 143 9.81 -15.55 -19.32
CA LEU A 143 9.34 -16.75 -18.62
C LEU A 143 9.16 -16.52 -17.11
N LEU A 144 10.07 -15.76 -16.48
CA LEU A 144 10.07 -15.51 -15.05
C LEU A 144 9.13 -14.33 -14.66
N TYR A 145 8.72 -13.51 -15.62
CA TYR A 145 7.92 -12.31 -15.33
C TYR A 145 6.50 -12.66 -14.88
N ILE A 146 5.90 -13.74 -15.43
CA ILE A 146 4.57 -14.21 -15.00
C ILE A 146 4.57 -14.67 -13.53
N PRO A 147 5.47 -15.58 -13.09
CA PRO A 147 5.62 -15.88 -11.67
C PRO A 147 5.90 -14.63 -10.79
N LEU A 148 6.70 -13.67 -11.28
CA LEU A 148 6.97 -12.43 -10.57
C LEU A 148 5.68 -11.65 -10.30
N ILE A 149 4.80 -11.46 -11.30
CA ILE A 149 3.49 -10.78 -11.12
C ILE A 149 2.65 -11.52 -10.09
N LEU A 150 2.52 -12.85 -10.22
CA LEU A 150 1.72 -13.69 -9.32
C LEU A 150 2.21 -13.61 -7.87
N ILE A 151 3.50 -13.44 -7.63
CA ILE A 151 4.08 -13.33 -6.28
C ILE A 151 4.02 -11.88 -5.77
N ALA A 152 4.29 -10.89 -6.62
CA ALA A 152 4.42 -9.50 -6.21
C ALA A 152 3.12 -8.94 -5.62
N ILE A 153 1.96 -9.21 -6.24
CA ILE A 153 0.67 -8.69 -5.75
C ILE A 153 0.33 -9.23 -4.35
N PRO A 154 0.37 -10.56 -4.08
CA PRO A 154 0.19 -11.09 -2.74
C PRO A 154 1.21 -10.56 -1.73
N VAL A 155 2.49 -10.50 -2.10
CA VAL A 155 3.56 -10.03 -1.19
C VAL A 155 3.32 -8.57 -0.80
N ILE A 156 3.11 -7.68 -1.77
CA ILE A 156 2.93 -6.25 -1.48
C ILE A 156 1.62 -6.01 -0.72
N GLY A 157 0.52 -6.67 -1.12
CA GLY A 157 -0.77 -6.58 -0.43
C GLY A 157 -0.67 -6.99 1.04
N ASN A 158 -0.11 -8.17 1.32
CA ASN A 158 0.06 -8.65 2.69
C ASN A 158 1.10 -7.84 3.47
N THR A 159 2.14 -7.32 2.83
CA THR A 159 3.16 -6.48 3.46
C THR A 159 2.56 -5.19 4.01
N ILE A 160 1.71 -4.51 3.25
CA ILE A 160 1.00 -3.30 3.71
C ILE A 160 -0.03 -3.65 4.80
N ASN A 161 -0.70 -4.80 4.70
CA ASN A 161 -1.59 -5.27 5.76
C ASN A 161 -0.82 -5.60 7.05
N SER A 162 0.36 -6.19 6.96
CA SER A 162 1.14 -6.60 8.13
C SER A 162 1.79 -5.44 8.90
N ILE A 163 2.02 -4.30 8.24
CA ILE A 163 2.59 -3.11 8.91
C ILE A 163 1.50 -2.22 9.54
N ASP A 164 0.22 -2.47 9.27
CA ASP A 164 -0.92 -1.70 9.80
C ASP A 164 -1.26 -2.09 11.24
N VAL A 165 -0.36 -1.82 12.15
CA VAL A 165 -0.47 -2.21 13.57
C VAL A 165 -0.62 -1.02 14.53
N LEU A 166 -0.44 0.22 14.02
CA LEU A 166 -0.53 1.47 14.77
C LEU A 166 -1.32 2.51 13.96
N ASN A 167 -1.89 3.48 14.66
CA ASN A 167 -2.69 4.55 14.06
C ASN A 167 -1.94 5.27 12.94
N GLY A 168 -2.48 5.22 11.72
CA GLY A 168 -1.97 5.94 10.56
C GLY A 168 -0.80 5.28 9.82
N VAL A 169 -0.27 4.15 10.31
CA VAL A 169 0.95 3.58 9.73
C VAL A 169 0.75 3.15 8.28
N ALA A 170 -0.24 2.32 7.96
CA ALA A 170 -0.40 1.83 6.58
C ALA A 170 -0.59 2.98 5.58
N SER A 171 -1.51 3.91 5.85
CA SER A 171 -1.77 5.02 4.94
C SER A 171 -0.59 6.00 4.85
N GLY A 172 0.06 6.35 5.97
CA GLY A 172 1.24 7.21 5.98
C GLY A 172 2.44 6.56 5.27
N PHE A 173 2.61 5.24 5.44
CA PHE A 173 3.64 4.47 4.75
C PHE A 173 3.43 4.50 3.22
N ILE A 174 2.19 4.24 2.75
CA ILE A 174 1.84 4.34 1.32
C ILE A 174 2.06 5.76 0.77
N LEU A 175 1.78 6.80 1.54
CA LEU A 175 2.05 8.18 1.11
C LEU A 175 3.53 8.45 0.95
N ILE A 176 4.37 8.06 1.90
CA ILE A 176 5.81 8.27 1.84
C ILE A 176 6.43 7.50 0.68
N THR A 177 6.12 6.20 0.57
CA THR A 177 6.67 5.32 -0.46
C THR A 177 6.04 5.53 -1.83
N GLY A 178 4.85 6.10 -1.89
CA GLY A 178 4.15 6.47 -3.12
C GLY A 178 4.83 7.59 -3.90
N ILE A 179 5.59 8.47 -3.22
CA ILE A 179 6.32 9.57 -3.91
C ILE A 179 7.34 9.02 -4.91
N PRO A 180 8.32 8.16 -4.52
CA PRO A 180 9.25 7.61 -5.49
C PRO A 180 8.56 6.73 -6.53
N LEU A 181 7.48 6.00 -6.18
CA LEU A 181 6.71 5.24 -7.15
C LEU A 181 6.11 6.14 -8.23
N MET A 182 5.44 7.24 -7.86
CA MET A 182 4.86 8.20 -8.82
C MET A 182 5.92 8.79 -9.74
N ILE A 183 7.07 9.20 -9.19
CA ILE A 183 8.18 9.76 -9.96
C ILE A 183 8.73 8.71 -10.94
N SER A 184 8.92 7.46 -10.49
CA SER A 184 9.39 6.38 -11.34
C SER A 184 8.42 6.07 -12.47
N VAL A 185 7.12 5.95 -12.16
CA VAL A 185 6.08 5.70 -13.17
C VAL A 185 5.97 6.86 -14.17
N TYR A 186 6.15 8.11 -13.71
CA TYR A 186 6.18 9.27 -14.61
C TYR A 186 7.34 9.20 -15.61
N ILE A 187 8.51 8.73 -15.17
CA ILE A 187 9.73 8.66 -15.99
C ILE A 187 9.73 7.41 -16.90
N PHE A 188 9.43 6.24 -16.35
CA PHE A 188 9.62 4.94 -17.03
C PHE A 188 8.31 4.31 -17.51
N GLY A 189 7.18 4.72 -16.94
CA GLY A 189 5.86 4.17 -17.24
C GLY A 189 5.10 4.89 -18.34
N SER A 190 3.78 4.86 -18.24
CA SER A 190 2.87 5.57 -19.15
C SER A 190 2.02 6.60 -18.40
N VAL A 191 1.43 7.56 -19.13
CA VAL A 191 0.56 8.61 -18.55
C VAL A 191 -0.56 7.99 -17.73
N GLU A 192 -1.19 6.97 -18.27
CA GLU A 192 -2.36 6.33 -17.67
C GLU A 192 -2.03 5.70 -16.31
N VAL A 193 -0.88 5.02 -16.23
CA VAL A 193 -0.40 4.45 -14.95
C VAL A 193 0.02 5.55 -13.97
N PHE A 194 0.58 6.65 -14.48
CA PHE A 194 0.84 7.83 -13.64
C PHE A 194 -0.46 8.41 -13.07
N LEU A 195 -1.54 8.54 -13.87
CA LEU A 195 -2.85 8.96 -13.39
C LEU A 195 -3.43 8.01 -12.34
N ALA A 196 -3.23 6.70 -12.50
CA ALA A 196 -3.61 5.70 -11.49
C ALA A 196 -2.79 5.87 -10.19
N SER A 197 -1.51 6.22 -10.29
CA SER A 197 -0.67 6.49 -9.11
C SER A 197 -1.12 7.75 -8.35
N LEU A 198 -1.52 8.81 -9.06
CA LEU A 198 -2.14 9.99 -8.48
C LEU A 198 -3.48 9.65 -7.77
N THR A 199 -4.28 8.77 -8.39
CA THR A 199 -5.54 8.28 -7.79
C THR A 199 -5.30 7.61 -6.45
N LEU A 200 -4.33 6.68 -6.38
CA LEU A 200 -3.93 6.02 -5.13
C LEU A 200 -3.43 7.03 -4.11
N PHE A 201 -2.53 7.92 -4.51
CA PHE A 201 -1.89 8.87 -3.62
C PHE A 201 -2.91 9.84 -3.00
N PHE A 202 -3.70 10.53 -3.82
CA PHE A 202 -4.63 11.55 -3.32
C PHE A 202 -5.84 10.95 -2.58
N GLY A 203 -6.31 9.77 -2.96
CA GLY A 203 -7.28 9.01 -2.17
C GLY A 203 -6.73 8.64 -0.80
N THR A 204 -5.47 8.25 -0.73
CA THR A 204 -4.79 7.95 0.54
C THR A 204 -4.51 9.20 1.36
N VAL A 205 -4.18 10.36 0.75
CA VAL A 205 -4.07 11.66 1.45
C VAL A 205 -5.37 12.01 2.16
N ALA A 206 -6.50 11.88 1.46
CA ALA A 206 -7.81 12.14 2.06
C ALA A 206 -8.11 11.19 3.23
N PHE A 207 -7.79 9.89 3.06
CA PHE A 207 -7.97 8.88 4.10
C PHE A 207 -7.05 9.12 5.30
N TYR A 208 -5.78 9.48 5.09
CA TYR A 208 -4.80 9.71 6.16
C TYR A 208 -5.26 10.75 7.17
N LYS A 209 -6.00 11.76 6.75
CA LYS A 209 -6.60 12.75 7.65
C LYS A 209 -7.46 12.11 8.75
N PHE A 210 -8.13 11.00 8.46
CA PHE A 210 -9.00 10.28 9.39
C PHE A 210 -8.30 9.10 10.07
N HIS A 211 -7.27 8.54 9.45
CA HIS A 211 -6.54 7.37 9.93
C HIS A 211 -5.33 7.73 10.80
N LYS A 212 -4.72 8.94 10.63
CA LYS A 212 -3.57 9.36 11.47
C LYS A 212 -3.95 9.41 12.96
N PHE A 213 -2.93 9.35 13.80
CA PHE A 213 -3.10 9.42 15.26
C PHE A 213 -3.74 10.75 15.72
N PRO A 214 -4.74 10.75 16.61
CA PRO A 214 -5.57 9.60 17.00
C PRO A 214 -6.57 9.22 15.90
N SER A 215 -6.62 7.94 15.53
CA SER A 215 -7.47 7.47 14.42
C SER A 215 -8.96 7.66 14.70
N LYS A 216 -9.68 8.09 13.67
CA LYS A 216 -11.14 8.17 13.66
C LYS A 216 -11.79 6.97 12.97
N ILE A 217 -11.02 6.22 12.18
CA ILE A 217 -11.43 5.00 11.46
C ILE A 217 -10.19 4.19 11.09
N PHE A 218 -10.30 2.86 11.19
CA PHE A 218 -9.26 1.94 10.73
C PHE A 218 -9.53 1.42 9.32
N PRO A 219 -8.48 1.16 8.51
CA PRO A 219 -8.64 0.71 7.13
C PRO A 219 -9.35 -0.64 7.03
N GLY A 220 -9.10 -1.54 7.97
CA GLY A 220 -9.47 -2.95 7.86
C GLY A 220 -8.61 -3.69 6.83
N ASP A 221 -8.79 -5.00 6.76
CA ASP A 221 -8.11 -5.83 5.75
C ASP A 221 -8.51 -5.41 4.34
N SER A 222 -9.78 -5.00 4.16
CA SER A 222 -10.27 -4.47 2.88
C SER A 222 -9.56 -3.19 2.43
N GLY A 223 -9.18 -2.31 3.36
CA GLY A 223 -8.44 -1.09 3.04
C GLY A 223 -6.96 -1.35 2.80
N THR A 224 -6.31 -2.13 3.65
CA THR A 224 -4.86 -2.37 3.54
C THR A 224 -4.48 -3.24 2.34
N LEU A 225 -5.24 -4.34 2.09
CA LEU A 225 -5.02 -5.19 0.92
C LEU A 225 -5.28 -4.44 -0.39
N LEU A 226 -6.34 -3.62 -0.43
CA LEU A 226 -6.63 -2.73 -1.55
C LEU A 226 -5.45 -1.80 -1.85
N LEU A 227 -4.97 -1.04 -0.84
CA LEU A 227 -3.89 -0.08 -1.02
C LEU A 227 -2.59 -0.76 -1.46
N GLY A 228 -2.24 -1.90 -0.83
CA GLY A 228 -1.03 -2.65 -1.17
C GLY A 228 -1.09 -3.30 -2.55
N ALA A 229 -2.20 -3.97 -2.90
CA ALA A 229 -2.36 -4.61 -4.22
C ALA A 229 -2.39 -3.57 -5.35
N MET A 230 -3.08 -2.44 -5.16
CA MET A 230 -3.07 -1.35 -6.14
C MET A 230 -1.67 -0.73 -6.31
N TYR A 231 -0.93 -0.55 -5.21
CA TYR A 231 0.47 -0.10 -5.26
C TYR A 231 1.33 -1.07 -6.09
N GLY A 232 1.20 -2.39 -5.87
CA GLY A 232 1.89 -3.41 -6.63
C GLY A 232 1.49 -3.44 -8.11
N ALA A 233 0.19 -3.30 -8.42
CA ALA A 233 -0.31 -3.23 -9.78
C ALA A 233 0.27 -2.01 -10.54
N ILE A 234 0.31 -0.84 -9.89
CA ILE A 234 0.93 0.38 -10.45
C ILE A 234 2.42 0.16 -10.70
N ALA A 235 3.14 -0.47 -9.77
CA ALA A 235 4.56 -0.76 -9.93
C ALA A 235 4.85 -1.62 -11.16
N ILE A 236 4.10 -2.73 -11.33
CA ILE A 236 4.25 -3.68 -12.44
C ILE A 236 3.86 -3.03 -13.77
N THR A 237 2.65 -2.45 -13.86
CA THR A 237 2.16 -1.85 -15.11
C THR A 237 2.94 -0.58 -15.51
N GLY A 238 3.61 0.04 -14.53
CA GLY A 238 4.42 1.25 -14.65
C GLY A 238 5.92 1.01 -14.80
N LYS A 239 6.38 -0.24 -14.94
CA LYS A 239 7.82 -0.60 -15.08
C LYS A 239 8.68 -0.08 -13.92
N SER A 240 8.15 -0.11 -12.72
CA SER A 240 8.73 0.49 -11.52
C SER A 240 8.89 -0.52 -10.37
N GLU A 241 8.99 -1.81 -10.68
CA GLU A 241 9.01 -2.92 -9.73
C GLU A 241 10.16 -2.78 -8.72
N LEU A 242 11.36 -2.53 -9.23
CA LEU A 242 12.55 -2.40 -8.38
C LEU A 242 12.45 -1.18 -7.45
N ILE A 243 11.96 -0.06 -7.96
CA ILE A 243 11.77 1.17 -7.18
C ILE A 243 10.72 0.94 -6.10
N ALA A 244 9.63 0.24 -6.42
CA ALA A 244 8.60 -0.13 -5.46
C ALA A 244 9.14 -1.02 -4.35
N ILE A 245 9.95 -2.04 -4.68
CA ILE A 245 10.58 -2.94 -3.71
C ILE A 245 11.52 -2.15 -2.78
N ILE A 246 12.38 -1.28 -3.32
CA ILE A 246 13.31 -0.46 -2.52
C ILE A 246 12.54 0.46 -1.58
N ALA A 247 11.49 1.12 -2.06
CA ALA A 247 10.68 2.01 -1.22
C ALA A 247 9.95 1.25 -0.10
N LEU A 248 9.49 0.02 -0.36
CA LEU A 248 8.76 -0.82 0.59
C LEU A 248 9.67 -1.66 1.51
N LEU A 249 11.00 -1.57 1.41
CA LEU A 249 11.94 -2.42 2.16
C LEU A 249 11.62 -2.56 3.65
N PRO A 250 11.30 -1.50 4.43
CA PRO A 250 11.01 -1.66 5.85
C PRO A 250 9.77 -2.53 6.12
N ALA A 251 8.74 -2.42 5.29
CA ALA A 251 7.52 -3.21 5.43
C ALA A 251 7.72 -4.66 4.96
N ILE A 252 8.46 -4.87 3.87
CA ILE A 252 8.87 -6.20 3.39
C ILE A 252 9.71 -6.90 4.47
N PHE A 253 10.65 -6.17 5.08
CA PHE A 253 11.48 -6.67 6.15
C PHE A 253 10.65 -7.07 7.39
N ASN A 254 9.64 -6.26 7.75
CA ASN A 254 8.69 -6.64 8.81
C ASN A 254 8.00 -7.98 8.54
N SER A 255 7.50 -8.18 7.31
CA SER A 255 6.87 -9.44 6.91
C SER A 255 7.85 -10.61 6.93
N PHE A 256 9.09 -10.40 6.47
CA PHE A 256 10.15 -11.40 6.50
C PHE A 256 10.52 -11.81 7.93
N LEU A 257 10.72 -10.86 8.84
CA LEU A 257 11.01 -11.12 10.25
C LEU A 257 9.91 -11.95 10.90
N PHE A 258 8.65 -11.58 10.66
CA PHE A 258 7.51 -12.31 11.19
C PHE A 258 7.51 -13.77 10.69
N LEU A 259 7.55 -13.97 9.37
CA LEU A 259 7.51 -15.30 8.77
C LEU A 259 8.70 -16.17 9.19
N SER A 260 9.91 -15.61 9.23
CA SER A 260 11.13 -16.34 9.63
C SER A 260 11.11 -16.75 11.10
N SER A 261 10.53 -15.93 11.98
CA SER A 261 10.43 -16.24 13.41
C SER A 261 9.33 -17.26 13.72
N VAL A 262 8.19 -17.19 13.02
CA VAL A 262 7.05 -18.10 13.23
C VAL A 262 7.19 -19.39 12.43
N LYS A 263 7.97 -19.38 11.33
CA LYS A 263 8.25 -20.51 10.42
C LYS A 263 7.01 -21.14 9.78
N ARG A 264 5.90 -20.44 9.76
CA ARG A 264 4.63 -20.86 9.12
C ARG A 264 3.76 -19.67 8.79
N VAL A 265 2.88 -19.81 7.80
CA VAL A 265 1.87 -18.80 7.46
C VAL A 265 0.67 -18.99 8.38
N VAL A 266 0.47 -18.08 9.31
CA VAL A 266 -0.61 -18.12 10.30
C VAL A 266 -1.29 -16.77 10.41
N GLU A 267 -2.54 -16.78 10.84
CA GLU A 267 -3.23 -15.56 11.24
C GLU A 267 -2.63 -15.02 12.55
N HIS A 268 -2.37 -13.71 12.57
CA HIS A 268 -1.76 -13.07 13.75
C HIS A 268 -2.55 -13.29 15.04
N ARG A 269 -3.87 -13.52 14.96
CA ARG A 269 -4.75 -13.78 16.11
C ARG A 269 -4.57 -15.18 16.71
N GLU A 270 -4.03 -16.12 15.95
CA GLU A 270 -3.73 -17.48 16.43
C GLU A 270 -2.46 -17.52 17.31
N ILE A 271 -1.64 -16.46 17.27
CA ILE A 271 -0.42 -16.38 18.05
C ILE A 271 -0.74 -15.78 19.43
N THR A 272 -0.59 -16.57 20.47
CA THR A 272 -0.82 -16.14 21.88
C THR A 272 0.27 -15.21 22.39
N ALA A 273 1.52 -15.50 22.05
CA ALA A 273 2.68 -14.68 22.45
C ALA A 273 2.75 -13.41 21.56
N ARG A 274 2.50 -12.25 22.15
CA ARG A 274 2.49 -10.98 21.41
C ARG A 274 3.89 -10.40 21.30
N PRO A 275 4.27 -9.76 20.13
CA PRO A 275 5.59 -9.15 19.95
C PRO A 275 5.83 -7.93 20.83
N THR A 276 4.75 -7.28 21.28
CA THR A 276 4.78 -6.08 22.13
C THR A 276 3.83 -6.23 23.30
N SER A 277 4.12 -5.52 24.40
CA SER A 277 3.26 -5.37 25.57
C SER A 277 3.03 -3.88 25.86
N LEU A 278 1.99 -3.58 26.65
CA LEU A 278 1.76 -2.23 27.19
C LEU A 278 2.34 -2.14 28.59
N THR A 279 3.01 -1.02 28.87
CA THR A 279 3.42 -0.63 30.21
C THR A 279 2.27 0.04 30.96
N ASP A 280 2.41 0.25 32.27
CA ASP A 280 1.38 0.90 33.10
C ASP A 280 1.10 2.36 32.68
N ASP A 281 2.07 3.04 32.08
CA ASP A 281 1.96 4.39 31.49
C ASP A 281 1.55 4.38 30.00
N PHE A 282 0.97 3.28 29.52
CA PHE A 282 0.46 3.09 28.16
C PHE A 282 1.49 3.29 27.04
N LYS A 283 2.77 3.03 27.32
CA LYS A 283 3.80 2.92 26.29
C LYS A 283 3.91 1.49 25.78
N LEU A 284 4.32 1.33 24.54
CA LEU A 284 4.63 0.05 23.94
C LEU A 284 6.04 -0.38 24.32
N ALA A 285 6.20 -1.60 24.78
CA ALA A 285 7.48 -2.24 25.10
C ALA A 285 7.69 -3.51 24.29
N ALA A 286 8.93 -3.86 24.00
CA ALA A 286 9.25 -5.15 23.40
C ALA A 286 8.90 -6.30 24.34
N SER A 287 8.27 -7.35 23.83
CA SER A 287 7.99 -8.54 24.61
C SER A 287 9.30 -9.27 24.99
N THR A 288 9.40 -9.70 26.23
CA THR A 288 10.49 -10.54 26.73
C THR A 288 10.26 -12.04 26.45
N ASP A 289 9.06 -12.41 26.02
CA ASP A 289 8.74 -13.79 25.67
C ASP A 289 9.56 -14.25 24.46
N LYS A 290 10.35 -15.31 24.63
CA LYS A 290 11.16 -15.91 23.58
C LYS A 290 10.32 -16.54 22.45
N LYS A 291 9.05 -16.89 22.73
CA LYS A 291 8.11 -17.45 21.75
C LYS A 291 7.40 -16.37 20.91
N ALA A 292 7.48 -15.12 21.35
CA ALA A 292 6.84 -14.02 20.62
C ALA A 292 7.54 -13.77 19.28
N PRO A 293 6.76 -13.52 18.20
CA PRO A 293 7.33 -13.23 16.88
C PRO A 293 8.30 -12.06 16.89
N ILE A 294 9.28 -12.12 16.03
CA ILE A 294 10.14 -10.96 15.74
C ILE A 294 9.43 -10.11 14.69
N THR A 295 9.22 -8.85 15.00
CA THR A 295 8.61 -7.86 14.12
C THR A 295 9.44 -6.59 14.10
N LEU A 296 9.24 -5.74 13.11
CA LEU A 296 9.90 -4.44 13.05
C LEU A 296 9.59 -3.61 14.31
N LEU A 297 8.34 -3.66 14.80
CA LEU A 297 7.96 -2.96 16.02
C LEU A 297 8.78 -3.43 17.21
N ARG A 298 8.87 -4.75 17.38
CA ARG A 298 9.64 -5.34 18.48
C ARG A 298 11.11 -4.91 18.45
N LEU A 299 11.71 -4.82 17.26
CA LEU A 299 13.09 -4.35 17.09
C LEU A 299 13.22 -2.86 17.43
N LEU A 300 12.28 -2.01 17.02
CA LEU A 300 12.32 -0.57 17.31
C LEU A 300 12.12 -0.24 18.80
N LEU A 301 11.66 -1.21 19.59
CA LEU A 301 11.43 -1.10 21.04
C LEU A 301 12.54 -1.71 21.90
N VAL A 302 13.63 -2.21 21.29
CA VAL A 302 14.74 -2.86 22.05
C VAL A 302 15.39 -1.91 23.03
N ASP A 303 15.51 -0.62 22.68
CA ASP A 303 16.15 0.39 23.52
C ASP A 303 15.23 0.88 24.68
N GLY A 304 13.98 0.46 24.71
CA GLY A 304 13.03 0.81 25.77
C GLY A 304 11.62 1.13 25.25
N PRO A 305 10.67 1.34 26.17
CA PRO A 305 9.29 1.64 25.83
C PRO A 305 9.12 2.98 25.14
N LEU A 306 8.23 3.02 24.13
CA LEU A 306 7.90 4.22 23.35
C LEU A 306 6.38 4.44 23.33
N SER A 307 5.95 5.70 23.24
CA SER A 307 4.58 6.03 22.92
C SER A 307 4.25 5.61 21.48
N GLU A 308 2.96 5.42 21.20
CA GLU A 308 2.50 5.05 19.85
C GLU A 308 3.01 6.04 18.78
N ASN A 309 2.94 7.35 19.05
CA ASN A 309 3.41 8.38 18.13
C ASN A 309 4.93 8.33 17.86
N GLU A 310 5.72 8.10 18.91
CA GLU A 310 7.18 7.96 18.75
C GLU A 310 7.53 6.75 17.89
N LEU A 311 6.82 5.65 18.07
CA LEU A 311 7.03 4.43 17.30
C LEU A 311 6.59 4.59 15.84
N VAL A 312 5.43 5.23 15.59
CA VAL A 312 4.98 5.61 14.23
C VAL A 312 6.03 6.49 13.53
N ASN A 313 6.57 7.48 14.24
CA ASN A 313 7.62 8.35 13.69
C ASN A 313 8.91 7.58 13.36
N LYS A 314 9.30 6.58 14.16
CA LYS A 314 10.45 5.71 13.83
C LYS A 314 10.19 4.91 12.54
N ILE A 315 8.97 4.35 12.37
CA ILE A 315 8.59 3.63 11.14
C ILE A 315 8.62 4.57 9.93
N PHE A 316 8.08 5.79 10.07
CA PHE A 316 8.10 6.78 8.98
C PHE A 316 9.51 7.24 8.63
N LYS A 317 10.41 7.38 9.59
CA LYS A 317 11.84 7.65 9.31
C LYS A 317 12.48 6.54 8.47
N LEU A 318 12.17 5.27 8.74
CA LEU A 318 12.63 4.15 7.91
C LEU A 318 12.00 4.18 6.50
N ALA A 319 10.71 4.51 6.40
CA ALA A 319 10.04 4.69 5.11
C ALA A 319 10.63 5.84 4.30
N ILE A 320 10.95 6.97 4.94
CA ILE A 320 11.63 8.11 4.30
C ILE A 320 13.02 7.70 3.84
N PHE A 321 13.79 7.01 4.66
CA PHE A 321 15.10 6.53 4.29
C PHE A 321 15.07 5.62 3.06
N SER A 322 14.18 4.60 3.05
CA SER A 322 14.03 3.71 1.89
C SER A 322 13.49 4.45 0.65
N SER A 323 12.64 5.46 0.83
CA SER A 323 12.16 6.31 -0.27
C SER A 323 13.28 7.19 -0.85
N ILE A 324 14.20 7.69 -0.03
CA ILE A 324 15.39 8.40 -0.52
C ILE A 324 16.28 7.45 -1.33
N LEU A 325 16.50 6.21 -0.86
CA LEU A 325 17.24 5.21 -1.63
C LEU A 325 16.56 4.92 -2.97
N ALA A 326 15.23 4.80 -2.98
CA ALA A 326 14.45 4.62 -4.20
C ALA A 326 14.60 5.81 -5.16
N LEU A 327 14.59 7.06 -4.66
CA LEU A 327 14.83 8.26 -5.48
C LEU A 327 16.25 8.28 -6.07
N ILE A 328 17.27 7.93 -5.30
CA ILE A 328 18.64 7.79 -5.79
C ILE A 328 18.69 6.71 -6.88
N SER A 329 18.01 5.58 -6.66
CA SER A 329 17.94 4.49 -7.65
C SER A 329 17.27 4.93 -8.95
N ILE A 330 16.22 5.78 -8.90
CA ILE A 330 15.58 6.37 -10.09
C ILE A 330 16.60 7.20 -10.89
N VAL A 331 17.38 8.04 -10.23
CA VAL A 331 18.41 8.86 -10.90
C VAL A 331 19.45 7.98 -11.59
N ILE A 332 19.97 6.96 -10.91
CA ILE A 332 20.95 6.05 -11.50
C ILE A 332 20.31 5.29 -12.68
N GLN A 333 19.11 4.72 -12.49
CA GLN A 333 18.39 3.99 -13.52
C GLN A 333 18.11 4.85 -14.76
N TYR A 334 17.77 6.13 -14.57
CA TYR A 334 17.56 7.08 -15.66
C TYR A 334 18.80 7.18 -16.57
N TYR A 335 20.00 7.29 -16.00
CA TYR A 335 21.24 7.36 -16.77
C TYR A 335 21.56 6.04 -17.50
N PHE A 336 21.35 4.89 -16.88
CA PHE A 336 21.71 3.59 -17.45
C PHE A 336 20.65 3.04 -18.43
N VAL A 337 19.36 3.29 -18.18
CA VAL A 337 18.26 2.77 -19.00
C VAL A 337 17.90 3.70 -20.16
N LEU A 338 17.89 5.02 -19.93
CA LEU A 338 17.51 6.03 -20.92
C LEU A 338 18.72 6.80 -21.50
N GLY A 339 19.94 6.45 -21.13
CA GLY A 339 21.17 7.07 -21.64
C GLY A 339 21.36 8.52 -21.24
N GLY A 340 20.72 8.98 -20.15
CA GLY A 340 20.86 10.35 -19.63
C GLY A 340 20.34 11.45 -20.55
N LYS A 341 19.60 11.10 -21.59
CA LYS A 341 19.01 12.08 -22.52
C LYS A 341 17.75 12.68 -21.88
N ILE A 342 17.83 13.96 -21.55
CA ILE A 342 16.68 14.82 -21.19
C ILE A 342 16.06 15.37 -22.45
#